data_86251324a0c804dbeea6e802968b64fc
#
_entry.id   86251324a0c804dbeea6e802968b64fc
#
_cell.length_a   1.000
_cell.length_b   1.000
_cell.length_c   1.000
_cell.angle_alpha   90.00
_cell.angle_beta   90.00
_cell.angle_gamma   90.00
#
_symmetry.space_group_name_H-M   'P 1'
#
loop_
_entity.id
_entity.type
_entity.pdbx_description
1 polymer ?
#
loop_
_entity_poly.entity_id
_entity_poly.type
_entity_poly.pdbx_seq_one_letter_code
_entity_poly.pdbx_strand_id
1 'polypeptide(L)'
;KIKGVPVSEGEILFDHYMAMNPGYVEEEISGIPTFEPSYHLPAIWITESQRERAESLGYTVVDPPSIIATHLMEIIRSHLDELLTRQDVHNLIENVKEANETLVSELVPKLLNVGEIQKVLQNLLAEGISIRDLVTIFETLADYAPTTHDTDVLTEYVRQSLKRAISNQYFNNNETTSVVTLDPNVEQVIMDSVKQTEQGAYLALDPDYTNRLMTSLREETDKLEELGRTPII
;
A
#
# COMPACT_ATOMS: atom_id res chain seq x y z
N LYS A 1 -8.29 -11.66 11.38
CA LYS A 1 -7.97 -12.88 10.60
C LYS A 1 -8.47 -12.71 9.18
N ILE A 2 -7.63 -13.00 8.20
CA ILE A 2 -7.98 -13.05 6.78
C ILE A 2 -7.90 -14.52 6.36
N LYS A 3 -8.95 -15.03 5.70
CA LYS A 3 -9.05 -16.44 5.26
C LYS A 3 -8.69 -17.46 6.37
N GLY A 4 -9.04 -17.14 7.61
CA GLY A 4 -8.76 -17.97 8.78
C GLY A 4 -7.38 -17.77 9.44
N VAL A 5 -6.46 -17.07 8.78
CA VAL A 5 -5.11 -16.81 9.28
C VAL A 5 -5.10 -15.51 10.11
N PRO A 6 -4.53 -15.51 11.35
CA PRO A 6 -4.32 -14.27 12.11
C PRO A 6 -3.34 -13.36 11.37
N VAL A 7 -3.69 -12.09 11.16
CA VAL A 7 -2.84 -11.10 10.48
C VAL A 7 -2.38 -10.00 11.43
N SER A 8 -3.14 -9.74 12.48
CA SER A 8 -2.78 -8.79 13.53
C SER A 8 -3.61 -9.03 14.79
N GLU A 9 -3.12 -8.50 15.91
CA GLU A 9 -3.80 -8.46 17.20
C GLU A 9 -3.42 -7.15 17.93
N GLY A 10 -4.24 -6.72 18.89
CA GLY A 10 -4.00 -5.56 19.72
C GLY A 10 -4.78 -5.66 21.01
N GLU A 11 -4.30 -4.99 22.05
CA GLU A 11 -4.99 -4.88 23.33
C GLU A 11 -5.73 -3.56 23.45
N ILE A 12 -6.94 -3.58 24.03
CA ILE A 12 -7.78 -2.40 24.24
C ILE A 12 -8.24 -2.33 25.69
N LEU A 13 -8.03 -1.17 26.32
CA LEU A 13 -8.61 -0.82 27.63
C LEU A 13 -9.78 0.14 27.40
N PHE A 14 -11.01 -0.37 27.49
CA PHE A 14 -12.22 0.41 27.16
C PHE A 14 -12.50 1.58 28.10
N ASP A 15 -11.99 1.52 29.33
CA ASP A 15 -12.15 2.59 30.35
C ASP A 15 -10.99 3.59 30.34
N HIS A 16 -10.13 3.55 29.33
CA HIS A 16 -8.94 4.39 29.19
C HIS A 16 -8.88 5.05 27.83
N TYR A 17 -8.04 6.07 27.71
CA TYR A 17 -7.64 6.70 26.45
C TYR A 17 -6.19 6.38 26.15
N MET A 18 -5.84 6.30 24.90
CA MET A 18 -4.44 6.13 24.49
C MET A 18 -3.81 7.49 24.22
N ALA A 19 -2.76 7.81 24.96
CA ALA A 19 -1.95 9.03 24.77
C ALA A 19 -0.65 8.68 24.07
N MET A 20 -0.38 9.35 22.95
CA MET A 20 0.83 9.20 22.14
C MET A 20 1.61 10.51 22.16
N ASN A 21 2.92 10.43 22.42
CA ASN A 21 3.80 11.58 22.32
C ASN A 21 4.19 11.78 20.83
N PRO A 22 3.87 12.94 20.21
CA PRO A 22 4.24 13.21 18.83
C PRO A 22 5.74 13.55 18.63
N GLY A 23 6.57 13.38 19.68
CA GLY A 23 8.02 13.53 19.62
C GLY A 23 8.58 14.84 20.19
N TYR A 24 7.72 15.77 20.61
CA TYR A 24 8.15 17.07 21.15
C TYR A 24 7.64 17.36 22.57
N VAL A 25 6.92 16.42 23.20
CA VAL A 25 6.42 16.59 24.56
C VAL A 25 7.49 16.11 25.54
N GLU A 26 8.01 17.03 26.37
CA GLU A 26 9.06 16.74 27.36
C GLU A 26 8.48 16.23 28.70
N GLU A 27 7.26 16.70 29.07
CA GLU A 27 6.63 16.29 30.31
C GLU A 27 5.97 14.92 30.18
N GLU A 28 6.45 13.95 30.94
CA GLU A 28 5.88 12.60 30.96
C GLU A 28 4.55 12.56 31.71
N ILE A 29 3.60 11.81 31.16
CA ILE A 29 2.32 11.51 31.81
C ILE A 29 2.34 10.08 32.35
N SER A 30 1.84 9.91 33.59
CA SER A 30 1.73 8.59 34.19
C SER A 30 0.56 7.81 33.64
N GLY A 31 0.75 6.51 33.41
CA GLY A 31 -0.28 5.61 32.91
C GLY A 31 0.28 4.21 32.69
N ILE A 32 -0.43 3.38 31.93
CA ILE A 32 -0.02 2.00 31.62
C ILE A 32 0.71 2.03 30.27
N PRO A 33 2.02 1.73 30.21
CA PRO A 33 2.77 1.70 28.96
C PRO A 33 2.18 0.66 28.00
N THR A 34 2.10 1.04 26.72
CA THR A 34 1.58 0.20 25.65
C THR A 34 2.18 0.62 24.31
N PHE A 35 1.71 -0.02 23.23
CA PHE A 35 2.01 0.37 21.86
C PHE A 35 0.70 0.57 21.08
N GLU A 36 0.68 1.59 20.23
CA GLU A 36 -0.41 1.79 19.29
C GLU A 36 -0.38 0.62 18.26
N PRO A 37 -1.51 -0.09 18.05
CA PRO A 37 -1.50 -1.37 17.36
C PRO A 37 -1.29 -1.29 15.84
N SER A 38 -1.49 -0.12 15.20
CA SER A 38 -1.36 0.03 13.74
C SER A 38 0.09 0.20 13.31
N TYR A 39 0.81 1.10 13.98
CA TYR A 39 2.17 1.52 13.62
C TYR A 39 3.22 1.13 14.68
N HIS A 40 2.78 0.45 15.73
CA HIS A 40 3.61 0.01 16.85
C HIS A 40 4.37 1.16 17.55
N LEU A 41 3.76 2.34 17.59
CA LEU A 41 4.31 3.51 18.24
C LEU A 41 4.15 3.42 19.77
N PRO A 42 5.14 3.87 20.55
CA PRO A 42 5.04 3.93 22.01
C PRO A 42 3.84 4.78 22.42
N ALA A 43 3.03 4.25 23.32
CA ALA A 43 1.82 4.89 23.80
C ALA A 43 1.59 4.59 25.29
N ILE A 44 0.68 5.31 25.92
CA ILE A 44 0.33 5.18 27.33
C ILE A 44 -1.19 5.15 27.47
N TRP A 45 -1.74 4.14 28.14
CA TRP A 45 -3.14 4.18 28.55
C TRP A 45 -3.30 5.10 29.76
N ILE A 46 -4.16 6.11 29.62
CA ILE A 46 -4.48 7.11 30.65
C ILE A 46 -5.97 7.05 30.99
N THR A 47 -6.31 7.51 32.19
CA THR A 47 -7.70 7.62 32.64
C THR A 47 -8.40 8.84 32.02
N GLU A 48 -9.72 8.85 32.01
CA GLU A 48 -10.53 10.01 31.62
C GLU A 48 -10.10 11.30 32.33
N SER A 49 -9.81 11.22 33.63
CA SER A 49 -9.41 12.40 34.41
C SER A 49 -8.06 13.01 34.00
N GLN A 50 -7.24 12.26 33.28
CA GLN A 50 -5.93 12.71 32.79
C GLN A 50 -6.00 13.26 31.34
N ARG A 51 -7.11 13.06 30.66
CA ARG A 51 -7.29 13.38 29.25
C ARG A 51 -7.00 14.85 28.95
N GLU A 52 -7.68 15.78 29.62
CA GLU A 52 -7.50 17.22 29.39
C GLU A 52 -6.05 17.66 29.65
N ARG A 53 -5.41 17.08 30.67
CA ARG A 53 -4.00 17.38 30.96
C ARG A 53 -3.09 16.87 29.84
N ALA A 54 -3.30 15.63 29.36
CA ALA A 54 -2.52 15.05 28.27
C ALA A 54 -2.63 15.90 26.99
N GLU A 55 -3.85 16.27 26.63
CA GLU A 55 -4.12 17.14 25.48
C GLU A 55 -3.45 18.52 25.63
N SER A 56 -3.51 19.12 26.84
CA SER A 56 -2.87 20.41 27.12
C SER A 56 -1.33 20.37 27.09
N LEU A 57 -0.73 19.22 27.37
CA LEU A 57 0.70 18.98 27.25
C LEU A 57 1.15 18.74 25.80
N GLY A 58 0.21 18.48 24.88
CA GLY A 58 0.47 18.24 23.48
C GLY A 58 0.50 16.77 23.06
N TYR A 59 0.05 15.85 23.95
CA TYR A 59 -0.16 14.45 23.54
C TYR A 59 -1.33 14.34 22.56
N THR A 60 -1.21 13.43 21.62
CA THR A 60 -2.36 12.97 20.82
C THR A 60 -3.13 11.96 21.65
N VAL A 61 -4.38 12.27 22.01
CA VAL A 61 -5.23 11.41 22.82
C VAL A 61 -6.35 10.82 21.99
N VAL A 62 -6.46 9.49 22.00
CA VAL A 62 -7.39 8.74 21.14
C VAL A 62 -8.25 7.81 21.98
N ASP A 63 -9.54 7.76 21.67
CA ASP A 63 -10.49 6.86 22.33
C ASP A 63 -10.40 5.42 21.78
N PRO A 64 -10.81 4.40 22.56
CA PRO A 64 -10.74 3.00 22.14
C PRO A 64 -11.45 2.68 20.83
N PRO A 65 -12.68 3.18 20.54
CA PRO A 65 -13.32 2.96 19.25
C PRO A 65 -12.52 3.48 18.06
N SER A 66 -11.90 4.65 18.19
CA SER A 66 -11.06 5.24 17.14
C SER A 66 -9.78 4.43 16.90
N ILE A 67 -9.16 3.90 17.96
CA ILE A 67 -8.01 2.99 17.84
C ILE A 67 -8.39 1.72 17.07
N ILE A 68 -9.53 1.10 17.43
CA ILE A 68 -10.03 -0.10 16.74
C ILE A 68 -10.28 0.21 15.26
N ALA A 69 -10.93 1.35 14.96
CA ALA A 69 -11.25 1.73 13.59
C ALA A 69 -9.98 1.97 12.76
N THR A 70 -8.99 2.68 13.32
CA THR A 70 -7.71 2.93 12.65
C THR A 70 -6.95 1.63 12.39
N HIS A 71 -6.84 0.78 13.42
CA HIS A 71 -6.17 -0.51 13.29
C HIS A 71 -6.85 -1.40 12.25
N LEU A 72 -8.18 -1.47 12.25
CA LEU A 72 -8.93 -2.25 11.26
C LEU A 72 -8.73 -1.70 9.84
N MET A 73 -8.76 -0.37 9.67
CA MET A 73 -8.51 0.25 8.36
C MET A 73 -7.11 -0.08 7.84
N GLU A 74 -6.10 -0.02 8.69
CA GLU A 74 -4.72 -0.30 8.29
C GLU A 74 -4.53 -1.77 7.90
N ILE A 75 -5.12 -2.70 8.67
CA ILE A 75 -5.12 -4.13 8.33
C ILE A 75 -5.84 -4.39 7.00
N ILE A 76 -6.98 -3.75 6.76
CA ILE A 76 -7.69 -3.89 5.48
C ILE A 76 -6.82 -3.34 4.34
N ARG A 77 -6.23 -2.16 4.52
CA ARG A 77 -5.39 -1.50 3.50
C ARG A 77 -4.18 -2.33 3.12
N SER A 78 -3.49 -2.89 4.12
CA SER A 78 -2.28 -3.70 3.90
C SER A 78 -2.53 -5.10 3.31
N HIS A 79 -3.80 -5.51 3.20
CA HIS A 79 -4.20 -6.84 2.67
C HIS A 79 -5.30 -6.73 1.60
N LEU A 80 -5.43 -5.58 0.93
CA LEU A 80 -6.46 -5.38 -0.11
C LEU A 80 -6.35 -6.38 -1.25
N ASP A 81 -5.14 -6.72 -1.64
CA ASP A 81 -4.84 -7.72 -2.67
C ASP A 81 -5.35 -9.11 -2.29
N GLU A 82 -5.17 -9.51 -1.03
CA GLU A 82 -5.69 -10.79 -0.53
C GLU A 82 -7.21 -10.81 -0.39
N LEU A 83 -7.80 -9.67 -0.07
CA LEU A 83 -9.24 -9.54 0.15
C LEU A 83 -10.03 -9.53 -1.16
N LEU A 84 -9.44 -9.06 -2.26
CA LEU A 84 -10.11 -9.00 -3.55
C LEU A 84 -10.33 -10.41 -4.12
N THR A 85 -11.56 -10.89 -4.02
CA THR A 85 -11.95 -12.21 -4.53
C THR A 85 -12.29 -12.18 -6.03
N ARG A 86 -12.34 -13.37 -6.65
CA ARG A 86 -12.78 -13.51 -8.05
C ARG A 86 -14.24 -13.08 -8.25
N GLN A 87 -15.08 -13.27 -7.22
CA GLN A 87 -16.47 -12.83 -7.26
C GLN A 87 -16.57 -11.31 -7.22
N ASP A 88 -15.73 -10.64 -6.40
CA ASP A 88 -15.70 -9.19 -6.35
C ASP A 88 -15.28 -8.60 -7.71
N VAL A 89 -14.25 -9.18 -8.35
CA VAL A 89 -13.83 -8.76 -9.69
C VAL A 89 -14.93 -8.98 -10.71
N HIS A 90 -15.64 -10.12 -10.66
CA HIS A 90 -16.79 -10.34 -11.52
C HIS A 90 -17.86 -9.26 -11.33
N ASN A 91 -18.19 -8.91 -10.10
CA ASN A 91 -19.15 -7.85 -9.79
C ASN A 91 -18.66 -6.47 -10.31
N LEU A 92 -17.38 -6.17 -10.17
CA LEU A 92 -16.78 -4.94 -10.72
C LEU A 92 -16.88 -4.89 -12.25
N ILE A 93 -16.63 -6.02 -12.93
CA ILE A 93 -16.78 -6.13 -14.39
C ILE A 93 -18.24 -5.88 -14.82
N GLU A 94 -19.21 -6.49 -14.15
CA GLU A 94 -20.63 -6.27 -14.48
C GLU A 94 -21.05 -4.82 -14.22
N ASN A 95 -20.58 -4.18 -13.15
CA ASN A 95 -20.86 -2.77 -12.91
C ASN A 95 -20.30 -1.85 -14.01
N VAL A 96 -19.08 -2.12 -14.49
CA VAL A 96 -18.50 -1.36 -15.62
C VAL A 96 -19.29 -1.60 -16.90
N LYS A 97 -19.74 -2.83 -17.13
CA LYS A 97 -20.51 -3.24 -18.31
C LYS A 97 -21.82 -2.48 -18.47
N GLU A 98 -22.48 -2.09 -17.40
CA GLU A 98 -23.73 -1.33 -17.44
C GLU A 98 -23.60 -0.04 -18.27
N ALA A 99 -22.45 0.65 -18.18
CA ALA A 99 -22.18 1.90 -18.90
C ALA A 99 -21.23 1.74 -20.09
N ASN A 100 -20.44 0.66 -20.12
CA ASN A 100 -19.36 0.42 -21.10
C ASN A 100 -19.43 -1.01 -21.68
N GLU A 101 -20.61 -1.40 -22.19
CA GLU A 101 -20.84 -2.77 -22.68
C GLU A 101 -19.87 -3.20 -23.77
N THR A 102 -19.54 -2.31 -24.70
CA THR A 102 -18.61 -2.61 -25.82
C THR A 102 -17.24 -2.98 -25.28
N LEU A 103 -16.67 -2.17 -24.39
CA LEU A 103 -15.37 -2.38 -23.78
C LEU A 103 -15.31 -3.73 -23.05
N VAL A 104 -16.28 -3.99 -22.18
CA VAL A 104 -16.29 -5.24 -21.42
C VAL A 104 -16.48 -6.46 -22.33
N SER A 105 -17.35 -6.38 -23.34
CA SER A 105 -17.59 -7.48 -24.27
C SER A 105 -16.40 -7.77 -25.18
N GLU A 106 -15.53 -6.80 -25.42
CA GLU A 106 -14.27 -6.97 -26.12
C GLU A 106 -13.21 -7.63 -25.21
N LEU A 107 -13.09 -7.15 -23.96
CA LEU A 107 -12.09 -7.61 -23.03
C LEU A 107 -12.41 -9.00 -22.47
N VAL A 108 -13.60 -9.23 -21.98
CA VAL A 108 -13.98 -10.45 -21.23
C VAL A 108 -15.08 -11.24 -21.95
N PRO A 109 -14.90 -12.55 -22.16
CA PRO A 109 -13.72 -13.39 -21.92
C PRO A 109 -12.74 -13.48 -23.11
N LYS A 110 -12.91 -12.63 -24.13
CA LYS A 110 -12.24 -12.78 -25.44
C LYS A 110 -10.72 -12.57 -25.37
N LEU A 111 -10.30 -11.52 -24.67
CA LEU A 111 -8.89 -11.14 -24.55
C LEU A 111 -8.31 -11.64 -23.23
N LEU A 112 -9.01 -11.42 -22.11
CA LEU A 112 -8.59 -11.85 -20.78
C LEU A 112 -9.72 -12.58 -20.04
N ASN A 113 -9.35 -13.52 -19.20
CA ASN A 113 -10.29 -14.12 -18.25
C ASN A 113 -10.34 -13.32 -16.94
N VAL A 114 -11.38 -13.57 -16.12
CA VAL A 114 -11.58 -12.89 -14.84
C VAL A 114 -10.37 -13.05 -13.90
N GLY A 115 -9.66 -14.18 -13.99
CA GLY A 115 -8.48 -14.44 -13.15
C GLY A 115 -7.27 -13.60 -13.51
N GLU A 116 -7.04 -13.34 -14.78
CA GLU A 116 -5.97 -12.46 -15.27
C GLU A 116 -6.25 -11.01 -14.85
N ILE A 117 -7.48 -10.56 -15.02
CA ILE A 117 -7.91 -9.22 -14.54
C ILE A 117 -7.76 -9.12 -13.01
N GLN A 118 -8.21 -10.15 -12.27
CA GLN A 118 -8.03 -10.19 -10.81
C GLN A 118 -6.56 -10.01 -10.43
N LYS A 119 -5.64 -10.70 -11.12
CA LYS A 119 -4.21 -10.63 -10.81
C LYS A 119 -3.65 -9.22 -11.04
N VAL A 120 -4.02 -8.57 -12.15
CA VAL A 120 -3.62 -7.16 -12.40
C VAL A 120 -4.16 -6.23 -11.32
N LEU A 121 -5.45 -6.35 -10.96
CA LEU A 121 -6.04 -5.53 -9.91
C LEU A 121 -5.39 -5.78 -8.54
N GLN A 122 -5.05 -7.03 -8.21
CA GLN A 122 -4.32 -7.39 -7.01
C GLN A 122 -2.91 -6.80 -6.97
N ASN A 123 -2.18 -6.83 -8.09
CA ASN A 123 -0.86 -6.22 -8.19
C ASN A 123 -0.93 -4.70 -7.92
N LEU A 124 -1.91 -4.00 -8.50
CA LEU A 124 -2.12 -2.56 -8.25
C LEU A 124 -2.44 -2.29 -6.77
N LEU A 125 -3.32 -3.09 -6.17
CA LEU A 125 -3.69 -2.94 -4.76
C LEU A 125 -2.54 -3.23 -3.80
N ALA A 126 -1.69 -4.21 -4.11
CA ALA A 126 -0.49 -4.52 -3.33
C ALA A 126 0.51 -3.35 -3.29
N GLU A 127 0.51 -2.52 -4.34
CA GLU A 127 1.30 -1.28 -4.41
C GLU A 127 0.55 -0.04 -3.87
N GLY A 128 -0.63 -0.21 -3.30
CA GLY A 128 -1.45 0.89 -2.79
C GLY A 128 -2.05 1.78 -3.89
N ILE A 129 -2.08 1.32 -5.14
CA ILE A 129 -2.68 2.03 -6.26
C ILE A 129 -4.19 1.81 -6.28
N SER A 130 -4.95 2.90 -6.39
CA SER A 130 -6.40 2.86 -6.45
C SER A 130 -6.90 2.24 -7.75
N ILE A 131 -7.78 1.24 -7.64
CA ILE A 131 -8.45 0.60 -8.78
C ILE A 131 -9.83 1.22 -9.11
N ARG A 132 -10.14 2.42 -8.60
CA ARG A 132 -11.46 3.05 -8.82
C ARG A 132 -11.75 3.39 -10.28
N ASP A 133 -10.74 3.73 -11.04
CA ASP A 133 -10.86 4.03 -12.46
C ASP A 133 -10.77 2.75 -13.29
N LEU A 134 -11.77 1.88 -13.12
CA LEU A 134 -11.84 0.61 -13.83
C LEU A 134 -11.96 0.78 -15.35
N VAL A 135 -12.52 1.89 -15.82
CA VAL A 135 -12.67 2.14 -17.27
C VAL A 135 -11.29 2.30 -17.90
N THR A 136 -10.45 3.19 -17.37
CA THR A 136 -9.07 3.36 -17.86
C THR A 136 -8.25 2.06 -17.73
N ILE A 137 -8.44 1.31 -16.64
CA ILE A 137 -7.77 0.02 -16.46
C ILE A 137 -8.19 -0.97 -17.55
N PHE A 138 -9.49 -1.12 -17.80
CA PHE A 138 -10.00 -2.09 -18.78
C PHE A 138 -9.70 -1.69 -20.23
N GLU A 139 -9.73 -0.40 -20.58
CA GLU A 139 -9.28 0.11 -21.87
C GLU A 139 -7.81 -0.25 -22.11
N THR A 140 -6.95 0.02 -21.14
CA THR A 140 -5.53 -0.35 -21.23
C THR A 140 -5.34 -1.85 -21.38
N LEU A 141 -6.08 -2.65 -20.61
CA LEU A 141 -6.01 -4.11 -20.73
C LEU A 141 -6.47 -4.59 -22.10
N ALA A 142 -7.54 -4.01 -22.68
CA ALA A 142 -8.03 -4.35 -24.01
C ALA A 142 -7.00 -4.01 -25.11
N ASP A 143 -6.29 -2.89 -24.97
CA ASP A 143 -5.27 -2.46 -25.93
C ASP A 143 -4.04 -3.37 -25.93
N TYR A 144 -3.61 -3.84 -24.75
CA TYR A 144 -2.34 -4.56 -24.60
C TYR A 144 -2.48 -6.09 -24.49
N ALA A 145 -3.63 -6.62 -24.09
CA ALA A 145 -3.86 -8.07 -24.02
C ALA A 145 -3.60 -8.83 -25.33
N PRO A 146 -3.86 -8.27 -26.54
CA PRO A 146 -3.47 -8.93 -27.77
C PRO A 146 -1.97 -9.16 -27.94
N THR A 147 -1.12 -8.44 -27.21
CA THR A 147 0.34 -8.51 -27.32
C THR A 147 0.98 -9.36 -26.22
N THR A 148 0.36 -9.44 -25.07
CA THR A 148 0.86 -10.20 -23.92
C THR A 148 -0.26 -10.60 -22.96
N HIS A 149 -0.13 -11.79 -22.38
CA HIS A 149 -0.96 -12.27 -21.27
C HIS A 149 -0.20 -12.29 -19.93
N ASP A 150 1.03 -11.79 -19.91
CA ASP A 150 1.80 -11.63 -18.70
C ASP A 150 1.15 -10.53 -17.84
N THR A 151 0.60 -10.94 -16.70
CA THR A 151 -0.15 -10.03 -15.80
C THR A 151 0.73 -8.98 -15.15
N ASP A 152 2.02 -9.24 -14.98
CA ASP A 152 2.96 -8.27 -14.42
C ASP A 152 3.27 -7.18 -15.46
N VAL A 153 3.48 -7.57 -16.72
CA VAL A 153 3.65 -6.63 -17.85
C VAL A 153 2.39 -5.81 -18.07
N LEU A 154 1.20 -6.44 -18.03
CA LEU A 154 -0.08 -5.73 -18.15
C LEU A 154 -0.27 -4.73 -17.00
N THR A 155 0.14 -5.08 -15.80
CA THR A 155 0.10 -4.17 -14.63
C THR A 155 0.93 -2.91 -14.89
N GLU A 156 2.13 -3.03 -15.48
CA GLU A 156 2.97 -1.88 -15.83
C GLU A 156 2.32 -0.95 -16.85
N TYR A 157 1.67 -1.49 -17.89
CA TYR A 157 0.93 -0.66 -18.84
C TYR A 157 -0.23 0.08 -18.14
N VAL A 158 -0.95 -0.60 -17.26
CA VAL A 158 -2.03 0.03 -16.47
C VAL A 158 -1.48 1.12 -15.55
N ARG A 159 -0.35 0.89 -14.87
CA ARG A 159 0.31 1.92 -14.05
C ARG A 159 0.65 3.18 -14.86
N GLN A 160 1.18 3.01 -16.06
CA GLN A 160 1.48 4.14 -16.95
C GLN A 160 0.22 4.92 -17.33
N SER A 161 -0.89 4.23 -17.56
CA SER A 161 -2.17 4.88 -17.89
C SER A 161 -2.74 5.63 -16.68
N LEU A 162 -2.52 5.12 -15.47
CA LEU A 162 -2.95 5.72 -14.20
C LEU A 162 -1.98 6.79 -13.66
N LYS A 163 -0.91 7.14 -14.37
CA LYS A 163 0.15 8.06 -13.93
C LYS A 163 -0.36 9.35 -13.26
N ARG A 164 -1.44 9.95 -13.78
CA ARG A 164 -2.01 11.16 -13.23
C ARG A 164 -2.62 10.94 -11.84
N ALA A 165 -3.34 9.85 -11.66
CA ALA A 165 -3.93 9.47 -10.38
C ALA A 165 -2.85 9.14 -9.35
N ILE A 166 -1.82 8.38 -9.76
CA ILE A 166 -0.66 8.03 -8.94
C ILE A 166 0.11 9.31 -8.55
N SER A 167 0.40 10.19 -9.51
CA SER A 167 1.08 11.45 -9.22
C SER A 167 0.30 12.31 -8.22
N ASN A 168 -1.02 12.43 -8.37
CA ASN A 168 -1.83 13.19 -7.43
C ASN A 168 -1.86 12.59 -6.00
N GLN A 169 -1.63 11.30 -5.86
CA GLN A 169 -1.58 10.63 -4.56
C GLN A 169 -0.28 10.93 -3.81
N TYR A 170 0.85 11.01 -4.52
CA TYR A 170 2.17 11.08 -3.91
C TYR A 170 2.86 12.44 -4.05
N PHE A 171 2.45 13.26 -5.02
CA PHE A 171 3.06 14.56 -5.26
C PHE A 171 2.10 15.70 -4.89
N ASN A 172 2.50 16.49 -3.90
CA ASN A 172 1.79 17.72 -3.58
C ASN A 172 2.23 18.81 -4.56
N ASN A 173 1.29 19.41 -5.29
CA ASN A 173 1.55 20.39 -6.36
C ASN A 173 2.31 21.65 -5.91
N ASN A 174 2.46 21.89 -4.61
CA ASN A 174 3.06 23.10 -4.04
C ASN A 174 4.42 22.87 -3.37
N GLU A 175 4.96 21.64 -3.37
CA GLU A 175 6.20 21.32 -2.69
C GLU A 175 7.18 20.59 -3.60
N THR A 176 8.47 20.82 -3.38
CA THR A 176 9.52 20.04 -4.04
C THR A 176 9.52 18.62 -3.47
N THR A 177 9.20 17.66 -4.30
CA THR A 177 9.23 16.26 -3.90
C THR A 177 10.64 15.69 -4.10
N SER A 178 11.17 15.07 -3.06
CA SER A 178 12.41 14.31 -3.13
C SER A 178 12.11 12.85 -3.45
N VAL A 179 12.90 12.25 -4.33
CA VAL A 179 12.77 10.86 -4.74
C VAL A 179 14.10 10.15 -4.60
N VAL A 180 14.06 8.86 -4.31
CA VAL A 180 15.23 7.97 -4.39
C VAL A 180 15.26 7.38 -5.79
N THR A 181 16.39 7.49 -6.49
CA THR A 181 16.58 6.91 -7.81
C THR A 181 17.67 5.85 -7.76
N LEU A 182 17.57 4.85 -8.61
CA LEU A 182 18.65 3.88 -8.80
C LEU A 182 19.76 4.47 -9.67
N ASP A 183 21.01 4.17 -9.33
CA ASP A 183 22.14 4.44 -10.23
C ASP A 183 21.98 3.57 -11.50
N PRO A 184 22.28 4.10 -12.70
CA PRO A 184 22.14 3.35 -13.95
C PRO A 184 22.92 2.03 -13.98
N ASN A 185 24.05 1.93 -13.28
CA ASN A 185 24.78 0.67 -13.17
C ASN A 185 24.05 -0.37 -12.32
N VAL A 186 23.34 0.10 -11.27
CA VAL A 186 22.49 -0.77 -10.43
C VAL A 186 21.30 -1.29 -11.23
N GLU A 187 20.64 -0.41 -11.99
CA GLU A 187 19.56 -0.80 -12.90
C GLU A 187 20.03 -1.86 -13.90
N GLN A 188 21.19 -1.65 -14.51
CA GLN A 188 21.76 -2.61 -15.48
C GLN A 188 22.02 -3.97 -14.84
N VAL A 189 22.60 -4.01 -13.64
CA VAL A 189 22.84 -5.27 -12.91
C VAL A 189 21.53 -6.00 -12.61
N ILE A 190 20.48 -5.26 -12.21
CA ILE A 190 19.14 -5.84 -11.98
C ILE A 190 18.59 -6.41 -13.28
N MET A 191 18.61 -5.64 -14.38
CA MET A 191 18.10 -6.08 -15.68
C MET A 191 18.81 -7.33 -16.19
N ASP A 192 20.14 -7.38 -16.09
CA ASP A 192 20.96 -8.53 -16.51
C ASP A 192 20.70 -9.78 -15.65
N SER A 193 20.20 -9.58 -14.44
CA SER A 193 19.89 -10.65 -13.47
C SER A 193 18.47 -11.19 -13.62
N VAL A 194 17.61 -10.59 -14.44
CA VAL A 194 16.26 -11.11 -14.74
C VAL A 194 16.38 -12.35 -15.61
N LYS A 195 15.84 -13.46 -15.13
CA LYS A 195 15.76 -14.74 -15.85
C LYS A 195 14.32 -15.03 -16.24
N GLN A 196 14.09 -15.28 -17.52
CA GLN A 196 12.81 -15.71 -18.05
C GLN A 196 12.67 -17.23 -17.97
N THR A 197 11.52 -17.71 -17.52
CA THR A 197 11.16 -19.14 -17.53
C THR A 197 9.75 -19.32 -18.09
N GLU A 198 9.36 -20.55 -18.37
CA GLU A 198 7.98 -20.88 -18.77
C GLU A 198 6.93 -20.52 -17.70
N GLN A 199 7.35 -20.36 -16.43
CA GLN A 199 6.50 -20.02 -15.29
C GLN A 199 6.52 -18.52 -14.94
N GLY A 200 7.24 -17.69 -15.70
CA GLY A 200 7.40 -16.25 -15.48
C GLY A 200 8.86 -15.82 -15.31
N ALA A 201 9.05 -14.53 -15.06
CA ALA A 201 10.35 -13.94 -14.79
C ALA A 201 10.70 -14.04 -13.29
N TYR A 202 11.97 -14.26 -12.99
CA TYR A 202 12.48 -14.14 -11.62
C TYR A 202 13.83 -13.42 -11.60
N LEU A 203 14.15 -12.79 -10.48
CA LEU A 203 15.38 -12.05 -10.28
C LEU A 203 16.44 -12.94 -9.63
N ALA A 204 17.56 -13.17 -10.34
CA ALA A 204 18.68 -14.01 -9.90
C ALA A 204 19.89 -13.14 -9.52
N LEU A 205 19.71 -12.23 -8.54
CA LEU A 205 20.80 -11.43 -7.98
C LEU A 205 21.65 -12.24 -6.99
N ASP A 206 22.93 -11.90 -6.93
CA ASP A 206 23.80 -12.37 -5.88
C ASP A 206 23.30 -11.92 -4.49
N PRO A 207 23.25 -12.82 -3.48
CA PRO A 207 22.74 -12.49 -2.15
C PRO A 207 23.49 -11.34 -1.46
N ASP A 208 24.80 -11.25 -1.61
CA ASP A 208 25.60 -10.16 -1.00
C ASP A 208 25.33 -8.84 -1.70
N TYR A 209 25.12 -8.87 -3.02
CA TYR A 209 24.70 -7.69 -3.78
C TYR A 209 23.31 -7.23 -3.35
N THR A 210 22.37 -8.16 -3.22
CA THR A 210 21.00 -7.88 -2.76
C THR A 210 21.02 -7.23 -1.37
N ASN A 211 21.77 -7.77 -0.42
CA ASN A 211 21.88 -7.22 0.93
C ASN A 211 22.46 -5.79 0.93
N ARG A 212 23.49 -5.53 0.13
CA ARG A 212 24.06 -4.18 0.00
C ARG A 212 23.07 -3.19 -0.63
N LEU A 213 22.35 -3.61 -1.66
CA LEU A 213 21.33 -2.79 -2.30
C LEU A 213 20.21 -2.43 -1.32
N MET A 214 19.69 -3.43 -0.59
CA MET A 214 18.62 -3.21 0.40
C MET A 214 19.07 -2.33 1.57
N THR A 215 20.34 -2.46 2.01
CA THR A 215 20.90 -1.61 3.05
C THR A 215 21.01 -0.16 2.57
N SER A 216 21.56 0.07 1.37
CA SER A 216 21.66 1.41 0.78
C SER A 216 20.28 2.04 0.54
N LEU A 217 19.31 1.25 0.06
CA LEU A 217 17.96 1.73 -0.12
C LEU A 217 17.32 2.18 1.20
N ARG A 218 17.49 1.38 2.26
CA ARG A 218 17.00 1.75 3.60
C ARG A 218 17.64 3.04 4.09
N GLU A 219 18.95 3.18 3.99
CA GLU A 219 19.67 4.38 4.40
C GLU A 219 19.17 5.65 3.67
N GLU A 220 18.85 5.55 2.39
CA GLU A 220 18.32 6.69 1.62
C GLU A 220 16.83 6.98 1.94
N THR A 221 16.02 5.96 2.20
CA THR A 221 14.63 6.15 2.62
C THR A 221 14.56 6.74 4.03
N ASP A 222 15.35 6.26 4.99
CA ASP A 222 15.42 6.76 6.36
C ASP A 222 15.76 8.26 6.38
N LYS A 223 16.69 8.72 5.53
CA LYS A 223 17.01 10.17 5.39
C LYS A 223 15.82 11.02 4.97
N LEU A 224 14.92 10.50 4.12
CA LEU A 224 13.71 11.21 3.71
C LEU A 224 12.68 11.22 4.83
N GLU A 225 12.54 10.12 5.56
CA GLU A 225 11.63 10.01 6.71
C GLU A 225 12.07 10.94 7.86
N GLU A 226 13.36 11.03 8.16
CA GLU A 226 13.92 11.99 9.14
C GLU A 226 13.59 13.46 8.78
N LEU A 227 13.43 13.76 7.49
CA LEU A 227 13.01 15.06 7.00
C LEU A 227 11.47 15.23 6.98
N GLY A 228 10.71 14.25 7.50
CA GLY A 228 9.24 14.24 7.49
C GLY A 228 8.65 14.07 6.09
N ARG A 229 9.40 13.48 5.15
CA ARG A 229 8.96 13.25 3.76
C ARG A 229 8.65 11.80 3.53
N THR A 230 7.60 11.52 2.74
CA THR A 230 7.31 10.15 2.30
C THR A 230 8.37 9.71 1.29
N PRO A 231 9.08 8.59 1.52
CA PRO A 231 10.08 8.09 0.59
C PRO A 231 9.39 7.54 -0.68
N ILE A 232 9.74 8.10 -1.83
CA ILE A 232 9.28 7.66 -3.15
C ILE A 232 10.51 7.14 -3.91
N ILE A 233 10.43 5.93 -4.42
CA ILE A 233 11.50 5.27 -5.17
C ILE A 233 11.16 5.27 -6.65
#